data_7a6961272f9f1dbe1cc369f23a012f34
#
_entry.id   7a6961272f9f1dbe1cc369f23a012f34
#
_cell.length_a   1.000
_cell.length_b   1.000
_cell.length_c   1.000
_cell.angle_alpha   90.00
_cell.angle_beta   90.00
_cell.angle_gamma   90.00
#
_symmetry.space_group_name_H-M   'P 1'
#
loop_
_entity.id
_entity.type
_entity.pdbx_description
1 polymer ?
#
loop_
_entity_poly.entity_id
_entity_poly.type
_entity_poly.pdbx_seq_one_letter_code
_entity_poly.pdbx_strand_id
1 'polypeptide(L)'
;MPKSRTKAQTQARASNTTTTTTNKPPAPNWPPLRPLLPAADLHLTPLVQDQIYLIRNFLPSSLCKNYAAFLSTLPLTTTPGRPKKDEAVRVNDRFQVEDQRFAETLWNGTALRDLVTERFGEEDGVEGGEEHGDGHGEERVVGEGKEQRLRETWGGVPLGLNPNIRIYRYSKGQFFAQHYDESNTLTFLPASTTKPLPARTTWTLLIYLTSCAGGETVFYPDPSRAHPRPSPIEVAPQAGMALLHRHGDRCMLHEGREVTGGEKWVIRSDLVVEG
;
A
#
# COMPACT_ATOMS: atom_id res chain seq x y z
N MET A 1 70.21 -16.11 15.33
CA MET A 1 69.39 -15.85 16.53
C MET A 1 67.99 -15.57 16.05
N PRO A 2 67.03 -16.53 16.14
CA PRO A 2 65.62 -16.29 15.73
C PRO A 2 64.79 -15.77 16.90
N LYS A 3 64.01 -14.74 16.64
CA LYS A 3 63.05 -14.14 17.62
C LYS A 3 61.76 -15.00 17.69
N SER A 4 61.39 -15.36 18.92
CA SER A 4 60.18 -16.12 19.25
C SER A 4 58.95 -15.30 18.99
N ARG A 5 57.94 -15.91 18.30
CA ARG A 5 56.60 -15.38 18.13
C ARG A 5 55.71 -15.87 19.29
N THR A 6 55.27 -14.95 20.12
CA THR A 6 54.27 -15.21 21.17
C THR A 6 52.89 -15.28 20.52
N LYS A 7 52.17 -16.42 20.68
CA LYS A 7 50.76 -16.60 20.29
C LYS A 7 49.88 -15.87 21.28
N ALA A 8 49.14 -14.88 20.82
CA ALA A 8 48.03 -14.29 21.57
C ALA A 8 46.78 -15.19 21.44
N GLN A 9 46.31 -15.70 22.55
CA GLN A 9 45.03 -16.42 22.65
C GLN A 9 43.90 -15.39 22.61
N THR A 10 43.08 -15.44 21.56
CA THR A 10 41.85 -14.67 21.46
C THR A 10 40.76 -15.42 22.21
N GLN A 11 40.35 -14.94 23.40
CA GLN A 11 39.18 -15.38 24.09
C GLN A 11 37.94 -14.90 23.35
N ALA A 12 37.11 -15.84 22.92
CA ALA A 12 35.78 -15.58 22.35
C ALA A 12 34.86 -15.01 23.44
N ARG A 13 34.50 -13.76 23.29
CA ARG A 13 33.52 -13.07 24.12
C ARG A 13 32.12 -13.50 23.66
N ALA A 14 31.44 -14.31 24.46
CA ALA A 14 30.02 -14.63 24.24
C ALA A 14 29.19 -13.35 24.22
N SER A 15 28.64 -13.00 23.08
CA SER A 15 27.66 -11.92 22.94
C SER A 15 26.32 -12.42 23.48
N ASN A 16 25.92 -11.95 24.65
CA ASN A 16 24.57 -12.06 25.14
C ASN A 16 23.65 -11.29 24.18
N THR A 17 22.99 -12.00 23.30
CA THR A 17 21.90 -11.44 22.50
C THR A 17 20.69 -11.25 23.40
N THR A 18 20.57 -10.06 23.98
CA THR A 18 19.35 -9.62 24.67
C THR A 18 18.26 -9.50 23.63
N THR A 19 17.38 -10.48 23.54
CA THR A 19 16.17 -10.44 22.72
C THR A 19 15.26 -9.35 23.32
N THR A 20 15.36 -8.14 22.81
CA THR A 20 14.41 -7.07 23.13
C THR A 20 13.09 -7.47 22.47
N THR A 21 12.19 -8.09 23.24
CA THR A 21 10.79 -8.27 22.84
C THR A 21 10.20 -6.86 22.74
N THR A 22 10.16 -6.31 21.54
CA THR A 22 9.39 -5.11 21.25
C THR A 22 7.92 -5.49 21.50
N ASN A 23 7.33 -4.97 22.56
CA ASN A 23 5.90 -5.09 22.85
C ASN A 23 5.14 -4.37 21.71
N LYS A 24 4.88 -5.10 20.60
CA LYS A 24 3.97 -4.61 19.55
C LYS A 24 2.58 -4.54 20.15
N PRO A 25 1.79 -3.49 19.86
CA PRO A 25 0.42 -3.41 20.34
C PRO A 25 -0.37 -4.63 19.82
N PRO A 26 -1.27 -5.20 20.64
CA PRO A 26 -2.13 -6.27 20.19
C PRO A 26 -3.03 -5.80 19.04
N ALA A 27 -3.37 -6.71 18.15
CA ALA A 27 -4.30 -6.43 17.06
C ALA A 27 -5.64 -5.93 17.63
N PRO A 28 -6.20 -4.83 17.12
CA PRO A 28 -7.51 -4.34 17.52
C PRO A 28 -8.63 -5.32 17.16
N ASN A 29 -9.74 -5.25 17.88
CA ASN A 29 -10.94 -5.98 17.48
C ASN A 29 -11.67 -5.19 16.38
N TRP A 30 -11.22 -5.34 15.13
CA TRP A 30 -11.72 -4.59 13.98
C TRP A 30 -13.21 -4.81 13.76
N PRO A 31 -13.98 -3.76 13.45
CA PRO A 31 -15.37 -3.92 13.00
C PRO A 31 -15.44 -4.83 11.76
N PRO A 32 -16.52 -5.58 11.56
CA PRO A 32 -16.70 -6.35 10.34
C PRO A 32 -16.67 -5.44 9.11
N LEU A 33 -15.99 -5.86 8.03
CA LEU A 33 -16.01 -5.18 6.73
C LEU A 33 -17.33 -5.50 5.99
N ARG A 34 -18.45 -5.03 6.53
CA ARG A 34 -19.79 -5.23 5.98
C ARG A 34 -20.70 -4.05 6.31
N PRO A 35 -21.67 -3.69 5.43
CA PRO A 35 -21.85 -4.24 4.07
C PRO A 35 -20.77 -3.79 3.11
N LEU A 36 -20.60 -4.51 2.00
CA LEU A 36 -19.73 -4.12 0.87
C LEU A 36 -20.59 -3.97 -0.39
N LEU A 37 -20.12 -3.20 -1.36
CA LEU A 37 -20.70 -3.16 -2.70
C LEU A 37 -20.32 -4.45 -3.46
N PRO A 38 -21.16 -4.90 -4.40
CA PRO A 38 -20.81 -5.99 -5.30
C PRO A 38 -19.51 -5.67 -6.05
N ALA A 39 -18.64 -6.65 -6.23
CA ALA A 39 -17.39 -6.46 -6.95
C ALA A 39 -17.63 -5.99 -8.41
N ALA A 40 -18.75 -6.41 -9.02
CA ALA A 40 -19.14 -6.00 -10.37
C ALA A 40 -19.38 -4.49 -10.51
N ASP A 41 -19.74 -3.80 -9.41
CA ASP A 41 -20.02 -2.36 -9.41
C ASP A 41 -18.75 -1.52 -9.13
N LEU A 42 -17.61 -2.18 -8.94
CA LEU A 42 -16.33 -1.54 -8.61
C LEU A 42 -15.35 -1.67 -9.77
N HIS A 43 -14.63 -0.58 -10.04
CA HIS A 43 -13.65 -0.50 -11.12
C HIS A 43 -12.32 0.04 -10.61
N LEU A 44 -11.24 -0.57 -11.08
CA LEU A 44 -9.88 -0.07 -10.87
C LEU A 44 -9.55 0.88 -12.03
N THR A 45 -9.70 2.17 -11.79
CA THR A 45 -9.57 3.20 -12.83
C THR A 45 -8.17 3.83 -12.79
N PRO A 46 -7.39 3.81 -13.88
CA PRO A 46 -6.12 4.50 -13.94
C PRO A 46 -6.35 6.02 -13.93
N LEU A 47 -5.73 6.72 -13.00
CA LEU A 47 -5.57 8.17 -13.04
C LEU A 47 -4.29 8.55 -13.80
N VAL A 48 -3.24 7.76 -13.59
CA VAL A 48 -2.00 7.75 -14.35
C VAL A 48 -1.61 6.30 -14.57
N GLN A 49 -1.54 5.89 -15.83
CA GLN A 49 -1.23 4.51 -16.19
C GLN A 49 0.05 4.04 -15.50
N ASP A 50 0.01 2.85 -14.89
CA ASP A 50 1.11 2.20 -14.16
C ASP A 50 1.74 3.00 -13.01
N GLN A 51 1.06 4.06 -12.55
CA GLN A 51 1.52 4.92 -11.46
C GLN A 51 0.46 5.19 -10.41
N ILE A 52 -0.79 5.45 -10.80
CA ILE A 52 -1.87 5.82 -9.87
C ILE A 52 -3.18 5.21 -10.34
N TYR A 53 -3.81 4.43 -9.47
CA TYR A 53 -5.14 3.85 -9.69
C TYR A 53 -6.10 4.26 -8.58
N LEU A 54 -7.37 4.38 -8.93
CA LEU A 54 -8.46 4.70 -8.00
C LEU A 54 -9.52 3.61 -8.05
N ILE A 55 -10.09 3.29 -6.88
CA ILE A 55 -11.32 2.51 -6.75
C ILE A 55 -12.32 3.40 -6.02
N ARG A 56 -13.26 3.97 -6.76
CA ARG A 56 -14.32 4.80 -6.18
C ARG A 56 -15.34 3.91 -5.47
N ASN A 57 -15.89 4.42 -4.37
CA ASN A 57 -16.90 3.69 -3.55
C ASN A 57 -16.43 2.31 -3.08
N PHE A 58 -15.12 2.10 -2.94
CA PHE A 58 -14.53 0.84 -2.46
C PHE A 58 -15.16 0.38 -1.13
N LEU A 59 -15.42 1.33 -0.23
CA LEU A 59 -16.20 1.09 0.98
C LEU A 59 -17.44 1.99 1.02
N PRO A 60 -18.60 1.46 1.40
CA PRO A 60 -19.81 2.27 1.60
C PRO A 60 -19.62 3.32 2.70
N SER A 61 -20.29 4.46 2.58
CA SER A 61 -20.19 5.57 3.54
C SER A 61 -20.56 5.18 4.98
N SER A 62 -21.52 4.26 5.16
CA SER A 62 -21.88 3.73 6.48
C SER A 62 -20.72 2.99 7.13
N LEU A 63 -20.02 2.15 6.36
CA LEU A 63 -18.86 1.40 6.82
C LEU A 63 -17.71 2.35 7.15
N CYS A 64 -17.46 3.36 6.31
CA CYS A 64 -16.47 4.39 6.58
C CYS A 64 -16.71 5.13 7.89
N LYS A 65 -17.96 5.53 8.17
CA LYS A 65 -18.34 6.16 9.44
C LYS A 65 -18.07 5.25 10.64
N ASN A 66 -18.45 3.97 10.54
CA ASN A 66 -18.23 2.99 11.60
C ASN A 66 -16.73 2.80 11.87
N TYR A 67 -15.93 2.68 10.81
CA TYR A 67 -14.48 2.57 10.94
C TYR A 67 -13.85 3.83 11.51
N ALA A 68 -14.20 5.02 11.03
CA ALA A 68 -13.68 6.28 11.58
C ALA A 68 -14.00 6.42 13.07
N ALA A 69 -15.23 6.10 13.49
CA ALA A 69 -15.63 6.08 14.90
C ALA A 69 -14.81 5.07 15.72
N PHE A 70 -14.64 3.86 15.22
CA PHE A 70 -13.81 2.84 15.88
C PHE A 70 -12.33 3.28 15.98
N LEU A 71 -11.74 3.77 14.88
CA LEU A 71 -10.35 4.18 14.84
C LEU A 71 -10.05 5.35 15.78
N SER A 72 -11.04 6.21 16.05
CA SER A 72 -10.89 7.31 17.02
C SER A 72 -10.72 6.81 18.47
N THR A 73 -11.07 5.56 18.78
CA THR A 73 -10.89 4.94 20.08
C THR A 73 -9.50 4.32 20.27
N LEU A 74 -8.71 4.19 19.20
CA LEU A 74 -7.38 3.61 19.27
C LEU A 74 -6.37 4.59 19.92
N PRO A 75 -5.30 4.09 20.54
CA PRO A 75 -4.27 4.93 21.15
C PRO A 75 -3.36 5.56 20.07
N LEU A 76 -3.88 6.57 19.40
CA LEU A 76 -3.13 7.32 18.39
C LEU A 76 -1.99 8.11 19.05
N THR A 77 -0.85 8.14 18.37
CA THR A 77 0.31 8.93 18.77
C THR A 77 0.54 10.05 17.77
N THR A 78 0.57 11.28 18.24
CA THR A 78 0.90 12.44 17.39
C THR A 78 2.37 12.37 16.97
N THR A 79 2.64 12.49 15.67
CA THR A 79 4.02 12.53 15.18
C THR A 79 4.70 13.81 15.65
N PRO A 80 5.98 13.75 16.08
CA PRO A 80 6.71 14.95 16.46
C PRO A 80 6.90 15.85 15.23
N GLY A 81 6.65 17.15 15.41
CA GLY A 81 6.80 18.16 14.34
C GLY A 81 8.26 18.42 13.90
N ARG A 82 9.24 17.70 14.50
CA ARG A 82 10.65 17.76 14.11
C ARG A 82 11.07 16.44 13.51
N PRO A 83 11.21 16.36 12.18
CA PRO A 83 11.69 15.16 11.50
C PRO A 83 13.16 14.93 11.85
N LYS A 84 13.61 13.69 11.73
CA LYS A 84 15.04 13.39 11.68
C LYS A 84 15.65 14.03 10.42
N LYS A 85 16.98 14.12 10.41
CA LYS A 85 17.70 14.56 9.22
C LYS A 85 17.27 13.65 8.05
N ASP A 86 16.92 14.26 6.93
CA ASP A 86 16.48 13.60 5.69
C ASP A 86 15.06 12.96 5.73
N GLU A 87 14.28 13.16 6.79
CA GLU A 87 12.86 12.78 6.85
C GLU A 87 11.96 13.97 6.49
N ALA A 88 10.93 13.75 5.69
CA ALA A 88 9.92 14.76 5.39
C ALA A 88 9.11 15.12 6.65
N VAL A 89 8.77 16.40 6.80
CA VAL A 89 7.92 16.85 7.90
C VAL A 89 6.56 16.23 7.79
N ARG A 90 6.13 15.56 8.85
CA ARG A 90 4.80 15.00 8.95
C ARG A 90 4.18 15.37 10.30
N VAL A 91 3.01 15.97 10.25
CA VAL A 91 2.21 16.28 11.43
C VAL A 91 0.87 15.57 11.30
N ASN A 92 0.68 14.52 12.05
CA ASN A 92 -0.57 13.75 12.10
C ASN A 92 -0.63 12.90 13.36
N ASP A 93 -1.79 12.34 13.63
CA ASP A 93 -1.94 11.29 14.61
C ASP A 93 -1.91 9.94 13.91
N ARG A 94 -1.23 8.96 14.50
CA ARG A 94 -1.03 7.66 13.88
C ARG A 94 -1.14 6.52 14.88
N PHE A 95 -1.64 5.40 14.39
CA PHE A 95 -1.56 4.09 15.02
C PHE A 95 -0.99 3.11 14.01
N GLN A 96 -0.20 2.16 14.47
CA GLN A 96 0.42 1.15 13.62
C GLN A 96 0.38 -0.19 14.32
N VAL A 97 -0.04 -1.22 13.59
CA VAL A 97 -0.10 -2.59 14.09
C VAL A 97 0.25 -3.56 12.99
N GLU A 98 0.87 -4.67 13.36
CA GLU A 98 1.10 -5.79 12.45
C GLU A 98 -0.03 -6.79 12.64
N ASP A 99 -0.92 -6.90 11.64
CA ASP A 99 -2.12 -7.72 11.69
C ASP A 99 -2.35 -8.42 10.33
N GLN A 100 -1.84 -9.64 10.24
CA GLN A 100 -1.98 -10.50 9.07
C GLN A 100 -3.45 -10.79 8.76
N ARG A 101 -4.26 -11.04 9.79
CA ARG A 101 -5.68 -11.37 9.62
C ARG A 101 -6.47 -10.21 9.04
N PHE A 102 -6.20 -8.99 9.49
CA PHE A 102 -6.87 -7.81 8.94
C PHE A 102 -6.43 -7.52 7.50
N ALA A 103 -5.13 -7.66 7.21
CA ALA A 103 -4.60 -7.55 5.85
C ALA A 103 -5.26 -8.57 4.90
N GLU A 104 -5.39 -9.84 5.32
CA GLU A 104 -6.09 -10.87 4.57
C GLU A 104 -7.58 -10.59 4.41
N THR A 105 -8.23 -10.03 5.43
CA THR A 105 -9.64 -9.64 5.36
C THR A 105 -9.86 -8.50 4.37
N LEU A 106 -8.95 -7.52 4.32
CA LEU A 106 -8.97 -6.46 3.30
C LEU A 106 -8.74 -7.03 1.90
N TRP A 107 -7.76 -7.92 1.74
CA TRP A 107 -7.39 -8.48 0.45
C TRP A 107 -8.44 -9.43 -0.12
N ASN A 108 -8.83 -10.45 0.64
CA ASN A 108 -9.74 -11.51 0.18
C ASN A 108 -11.21 -11.25 0.49
N GLY A 109 -11.50 -10.42 1.49
CA GLY A 109 -12.87 -10.14 1.94
C GLY A 109 -13.53 -8.95 1.25
N THR A 110 -12.77 -8.19 0.45
CA THR A 110 -13.27 -7.10 -0.39
C THR A 110 -13.03 -7.42 -1.87
N ALA A 111 -13.45 -6.53 -2.77
CA ALA A 111 -13.19 -6.66 -4.20
C ALA A 111 -11.71 -6.39 -4.60
N LEU A 112 -10.84 -6.05 -3.65
CA LEU A 112 -9.49 -5.57 -3.97
C LEU A 112 -8.67 -6.60 -4.74
N ARG A 113 -8.64 -7.85 -4.26
CA ARG A 113 -7.91 -8.92 -4.93
C ARG A 113 -8.42 -9.11 -6.36
N ASP A 114 -9.72 -9.23 -6.51
CA ASP A 114 -10.37 -9.45 -7.80
C ASP A 114 -10.02 -8.33 -8.80
N LEU A 115 -10.12 -7.07 -8.38
CA LEU A 115 -9.77 -5.91 -9.20
C LEU A 115 -8.29 -5.84 -9.57
N VAL A 116 -7.39 -6.26 -8.67
CA VAL A 116 -5.94 -6.19 -8.86
C VAL A 116 -5.42 -7.39 -9.68
N THR A 117 -6.08 -8.55 -9.61
CA THR A 117 -5.57 -9.78 -10.24
C THR A 117 -6.47 -10.33 -11.34
N GLU A 118 -7.75 -10.59 -11.04
CA GLU A 118 -8.63 -11.32 -11.95
C GLU A 118 -9.17 -10.42 -13.06
N ARG A 119 -9.65 -9.24 -12.70
CA ARG A 119 -10.30 -8.29 -13.61
C ARG A 119 -9.35 -7.22 -14.16
N PHE A 120 -8.07 -7.28 -13.79
CA PHE A 120 -7.08 -6.33 -14.25
C PHE A 120 -6.88 -6.46 -15.78
N GLY A 121 -7.16 -5.35 -16.50
CA GLY A 121 -7.03 -5.28 -17.97
C GLY A 121 -8.21 -5.84 -18.76
N GLU A 122 -9.35 -6.19 -18.13
CA GLU A 122 -10.56 -6.62 -18.85
C GLU A 122 -11.29 -5.47 -19.55
N GLU A 123 -11.07 -4.21 -19.12
CA GLU A 123 -11.70 -3.04 -19.73
C GLU A 123 -11.03 -2.57 -21.03
N ASP A 124 -9.86 -3.08 -21.37
CA ASP A 124 -9.17 -2.82 -22.64
C ASP A 124 -9.69 -3.71 -23.79
N GLY A 125 -10.96 -4.14 -23.70
CA GLY A 125 -11.58 -5.03 -24.67
C GLY A 125 -11.50 -4.49 -26.10
N VAL A 126 -10.53 -4.95 -26.83
CA VAL A 126 -10.62 -5.09 -28.29
C VAL A 126 -11.72 -6.12 -28.53
N GLU A 127 -12.82 -5.71 -29.14
CA GLU A 127 -13.80 -6.64 -29.73
C GLU A 127 -13.04 -7.63 -30.60
N GLY A 128 -12.79 -8.83 -30.07
CA GLY A 128 -12.13 -9.90 -30.77
C GLY A 128 -13.05 -10.39 -31.88
N GLY A 129 -12.64 -10.18 -33.14
CA GLY A 129 -13.26 -10.85 -34.27
C GLY A 129 -13.25 -12.35 -34.01
N GLU A 130 -14.38 -12.98 -34.34
CA GLU A 130 -14.57 -14.44 -34.32
C GLU A 130 -13.57 -15.10 -35.26
N GLU A 131 -12.46 -15.60 -34.74
CA GLU A 131 -11.64 -16.58 -35.46
C GLU A 131 -11.83 -17.95 -34.78
N HIS A 132 -12.37 -18.89 -35.57
CA HIS A 132 -12.44 -20.30 -35.22
C HIS A 132 -11.03 -20.92 -35.24
N GLY A 133 -10.46 -21.13 -34.05
CA GLY A 133 -9.19 -21.83 -33.83
C GLY A 133 -9.30 -22.87 -32.74
N ASP A 134 -8.61 -23.98 -32.85
CA ASP A 134 -8.62 -25.17 -31.99
C ASP A 134 -8.21 -24.79 -30.52
N GLY A 135 -9.16 -24.91 -29.59
CA GLY A 135 -9.19 -24.30 -28.29
C GLY A 135 -8.17 -24.75 -27.21
N HIS A 136 -7.03 -25.37 -27.53
CA HIS A 136 -6.02 -25.78 -26.54
C HIS A 136 -4.75 -24.92 -26.52
N GLY A 137 -4.53 -24.05 -27.51
CA GLY A 137 -3.38 -23.14 -27.58
C GLY A 137 -3.68 -21.76 -26.98
N GLU A 138 -4.92 -21.30 -27.07
CA GLU A 138 -5.32 -19.93 -26.75
C GLU A 138 -5.38 -19.63 -25.24
N GLU A 139 -5.87 -20.56 -24.40
CA GLU A 139 -5.91 -20.35 -22.94
C GLU A 139 -4.52 -20.15 -22.33
N ARG A 140 -3.51 -20.86 -22.86
CA ARG A 140 -2.14 -20.76 -22.34
C ARG A 140 -1.49 -19.42 -22.70
N VAL A 141 -1.71 -18.93 -23.91
CA VAL A 141 -1.18 -17.65 -24.41
C VAL A 141 -1.85 -16.46 -23.71
N VAL A 142 -3.16 -16.53 -23.48
CA VAL A 142 -3.92 -15.50 -22.74
C VAL A 142 -3.45 -15.44 -21.28
N GLY A 143 -3.22 -16.58 -20.64
CA GLY A 143 -2.73 -16.65 -19.26
C GLY A 143 -1.33 -16.05 -19.09
N GLU A 144 -0.41 -16.35 -20.01
CA GLU A 144 0.96 -15.80 -20.00
C GLU A 144 0.97 -14.27 -20.21
N GLY A 145 0.15 -13.75 -21.11
CA GLY A 145 0.02 -12.32 -21.34
C GLY A 145 -0.57 -11.56 -20.16
N LYS A 146 -1.53 -12.15 -19.43
CA LYS A 146 -2.12 -11.58 -18.23
C LYS A 146 -1.09 -11.53 -17.11
N GLU A 147 -0.37 -12.61 -16.86
CA GLU A 147 0.67 -12.66 -15.82
C GLU A 147 1.79 -11.65 -16.09
N GLN A 148 2.22 -11.52 -17.33
CA GLN A 148 3.22 -10.54 -17.71
C GLN A 148 2.74 -9.11 -17.44
N ARG A 149 1.50 -8.74 -17.78
CA ARG A 149 0.93 -7.43 -17.46
C ARG A 149 0.85 -7.19 -15.96
N LEU A 150 0.47 -8.19 -15.17
CA LEU A 150 0.47 -8.09 -13.72
C LEU A 150 1.88 -7.78 -13.20
N ARG A 151 2.91 -8.47 -13.68
CA ARG A 151 4.31 -8.24 -13.31
C ARG A 151 4.81 -6.85 -13.70
N GLU A 152 4.46 -6.38 -14.88
CA GLU A 152 4.88 -5.05 -15.37
C GLU A 152 4.22 -3.92 -14.57
N THR A 153 2.91 -4.00 -14.37
CA THR A 153 2.16 -2.98 -13.64
C THR A 153 2.42 -3.04 -12.15
N TRP A 154 2.29 -4.21 -11.53
CA TRP A 154 2.41 -4.31 -10.08
C TRP A 154 3.86 -4.48 -9.61
N GLY A 155 4.79 -4.77 -10.51
CA GLY A 155 6.20 -5.00 -10.20
C GLY A 155 6.49 -6.42 -9.71
N GLY A 156 5.58 -7.37 -9.94
CA GLY A 156 5.60 -8.77 -9.55
C GLY A 156 4.18 -9.31 -9.49
N VAL A 157 4.00 -10.61 -9.32
CA VAL A 157 2.67 -11.20 -9.12
C VAL A 157 2.13 -10.79 -7.74
N PRO A 158 0.93 -10.16 -7.66
CA PRO A 158 0.34 -9.77 -6.38
C PRO A 158 0.05 -10.98 -5.49
N LEU A 159 0.53 -10.94 -4.25
CA LEU A 159 0.36 -11.98 -3.25
C LEU A 159 -0.66 -11.61 -2.17
N GLY A 160 -0.83 -10.32 -1.88
CA GLY A 160 -1.69 -9.82 -0.81
C GLY A 160 -1.31 -8.43 -0.34
N LEU A 161 -1.72 -8.11 0.88
CA LEU A 161 -1.39 -6.84 1.53
C LEU A 161 -0.38 -7.04 2.65
N ASN A 162 0.47 -6.04 2.84
CA ASN A 162 1.41 -5.97 3.95
C ASN A 162 0.64 -5.99 5.30
N PRO A 163 0.96 -6.92 6.21
CA PRO A 163 0.34 -6.96 7.53
C PRO A 163 0.63 -5.73 8.40
N ASN A 164 1.57 -4.88 8.02
CA ASN A 164 1.84 -3.61 8.67
C ASN A 164 0.73 -2.59 8.33
N ILE A 165 -0.35 -2.64 9.12
CA ILE A 165 -1.49 -1.72 8.97
C ILE A 165 -1.19 -0.41 9.67
N ARG A 166 -1.37 0.68 8.96
CA ARG A 166 -1.13 2.04 9.46
C ARG A 166 -2.42 2.85 9.38
N ILE A 167 -2.77 3.45 10.49
CA ILE A 167 -3.92 4.34 10.61
C ILE A 167 -3.38 5.76 10.75
N TYR A 168 -3.91 6.67 9.95
CA TYR A 168 -3.58 8.08 10.01
C TYR A 168 -4.84 8.92 10.19
N ARG A 169 -4.78 9.87 11.12
CA ARG A 169 -5.72 10.98 11.23
C ARG A 169 -4.95 12.27 10.97
N TYR A 170 -5.49 13.10 10.11
CA TYR A 170 -5.04 14.46 9.91
C TYR A 170 -6.20 15.39 10.27
N SER A 171 -6.00 16.22 11.29
CA SER A 171 -6.90 17.29 11.70
C SER A 171 -6.48 18.61 11.02
N LYS A 172 -7.30 19.65 11.16
CA LYS A 172 -7.01 20.97 10.61
C LYS A 172 -5.59 21.44 10.98
N GLY A 173 -4.84 21.89 9.98
CA GLY A 173 -3.44 22.34 10.10
C GLY A 173 -2.41 21.21 10.00
N GLN A 174 -2.85 19.95 9.91
CA GLN A 174 -1.95 18.79 9.78
C GLN A 174 -1.74 18.39 8.33
N PHE A 175 -0.52 17.91 8.02
CA PHE A 175 -0.07 17.61 6.67
C PHE A 175 1.08 16.59 6.66
N PHE A 176 1.46 16.14 5.48
CA PHE A 176 2.68 15.38 5.23
C PHE A 176 3.41 16.00 4.04
N ALA A 177 4.57 16.59 4.28
CA ALA A 177 5.37 17.26 3.25
C ALA A 177 5.80 16.28 2.14
N GLN A 178 6.36 16.83 1.07
CA GLN A 178 6.84 16.08 -0.09
C GLN A 178 7.83 14.99 0.30
N HIS A 179 7.58 13.77 -0.18
CA HIS A 179 8.40 12.59 0.11
C HIS A 179 8.24 11.52 -0.98
N TYR A 180 9.10 10.54 -0.92
CA TYR A 180 8.98 9.28 -1.63
C TYR A 180 8.65 8.17 -0.66
N ASP A 181 7.78 7.24 -1.05
CA ASP A 181 7.55 6.01 -0.29
C ASP A 181 8.56 4.94 -0.72
N GLU A 182 9.17 4.27 0.24
CA GLU A 182 10.17 3.23 0.00
C GLU A 182 9.55 1.84 -0.11
N SER A 183 10.16 0.98 -0.93
CA SER A 183 9.85 -0.44 -0.98
C SER A 183 10.45 -1.17 0.22
N ASN A 184 9.72 -2.16 0.75
CA ASN A 184 10.19 -2.99 1.84
C ASN A 184 10.27 -4.45 1.39
N THR A 185 11.36 -5.13 1.72
CA THR A 185 11.48 -6.58 1.61
C THR A 185 10.92 -7.24 2.87
N LEU A 186 10.20 -8.34 2.70
CA LEU A 186 9.62 -9.09 3.81
C LEU A 186 9.52 -10.56 3.47
N THR A 187 9.37 -11.38 4.49
CA THR A 187 8.93 -12.77 4.33
C THR A 187 7.41 -12.80 4.43
N PHE A 188 6.75 -13.17 3.36
CA PHE A 188 5.29 -13.17 3.28
C PHE A 188 4.75 -14.61 3.29
N LEU A 189 3.67 -14.84 4.04
CA LEU A 189 2.94 -16.10 4.05
C LEU A 189 1.57 -15.89 3.40
N PRO A 190 1.40 -16.22 2.11
CA PRO A 190 0.08 -16.14 1.47
C PRO A 190 -0.91 -17.11 2.13
N ALA A 191 -2.20 -16.71 2.19
CA ALA A 191 -3.25 -17.59 2.73
C ALA A 191 -3.42 -18.93 1.97
N SER A 192 -2.96 -18.98 0.71
CA SER A 192 -3.02 -20.16 -0.16
C SER A 192 -1.88 -21.17 0.07
N THR A 193 -0.88 -20.89 0.89
CA THR A 193 0.31 -21.72 1.11
C THR A 193 0.73 -21.76 2.56
N THR A 194 1.40 -22.84 2.95
CA THR A 194 2.01 -22.99 4.29
C THR A 194 3.50 -22.60 4.31
N LYS A 195 4.07 -22.25 3.15
CA LYS A 195 5.49 -21.88 3.05
C LYS A 195 5.64 -20.37 2.88
N PRO A 196 6.39 -19.70 3.75
CA PRO A 196 6.75 -18.32 3.58
C PRO A 196 7.59 -18.12 2.32
N LEU A 197 7.35 -17.00 1.62
CA LEU A 197 8.04 -16.62 0.39
C LEU A 197 8.79 -15.31 0.59
N PRO A 198 9.96 -15.12 -0.04
CA PRO A 198 10.55 -13.80 -0.22
C PRO A 198 9.58 -12.91 -1.00
N ALA A 199 9.36 -11.71 -0.51
CA ALA A 199 8.41 -10.79 -1.12
C ALA A 199 8.87 -9.34 -0.90
N ARG A 200 8.25 -8.43 -1.64
CA ARG A 200 8.48 -6.98 -1.48
C ARG A 200 7.19 -6.20 -1.67
N THR A 201 7.16 -4.99 -1.15
CA THR A 201 6.07 -4.05 -1.40
C THR A 201 6.40 -3.17 -2.59
N THR A 202 5.41 -2.83 -3.41
CA THR A 202 5.60 -2.07 -4.64
C THR A 202 4.58 -0.95 -4.84
N TRP A 203 3.43 -1.02 -4.17
CA TRP A 203 2.37 -0.02 -4.25
C TRP A 203 1.83 0.29 -2.86
N THR A 204 1.61 1.56 -2.60
CA THR A 204 0.90 2.03 -1.40
C THR A 204 -0.59 1.98 -1.67
N LEU A 205 -1.34 1.39 -0.75
CA LEU A 205 -2.80 1.43 -0.70
C LEU A 205 -3.24 2.40 0.38
N LEU A 206 -4.01 3.42 0.01
CA LEU A 206 -4.68 4.34 0.93
C LEU A 206 -6.20 4.18 0.79
N ILE A 207 -6.89 3.90 1.89
CA ILE A 207 -8.36 3.86 1.94
C ILE A 207 -8.82 5.07 2.75
N TYR A 208 -9.50 6.01 2.08
CA TYR A 208 -10.02 7.20 2.71
C TYR A 208 -11.36 6.91 3.37
N LEU A 209 -11.47 7.18 4.67
CA LEU A 209 -12.71 6.95 5.44
C LEU A 209 -13.56 8.21 5.57
N THR A 210 -12.97 9.36 5.30
CA THR A 210 -13.67 10.66 5.40
C THR A 210 -13.35 11.52 4.19
N SER A 211 -14.27 12.43 3.87
CA SER A 211 -14.03 13.58 3.01
C SER A 211 -13.73 14.78 3.90
N CYS A 212 -12.84 15.66 3.48
CA CYS A 212 -12.48 16.88 4.21
C CYS A 212 -12.17 18.01 3.23
N ALA A 213 -12.03 19.22 3.71
CA ALA A 213 -11.52 20.34 2.94
C ALA A 213 -9.99 20.38 3.04
N GLY A 214 -9.31 20.54 1.92
CA GLY A 214 -7.87 20.34 1.83
C GLY A 214 -7.51 18.85 1.96
N GLY A 215 -6.28 18.56 2.35
CA GLY A 215 -5.82 17.20 2.60
C GLY A 215 -5.65 16.35 1.35
N GLU A 216 -5.60 16.95 0.15
CA GLU A 216 -5.36 16.24 -1.10
C GLU A 216 -4.05 15.44 -1.02
N THR A 217 -4.03 14.25 -1.61
CA THR A 217 -2.78 13.57 -1.95
C THR A 217 -2.35 14.08 -3.31
N VAL A 218 -1.20 14.75 -3.36
CA VAL A 218 -0.70 15.44 -4.57
C VAL A 218 0.56 14.76 -5.05
N PHE A 219 0.58 14.43 -6.33
CA PHE A 219 1.71 13.82 -7.01
C PHE A 219 2.36 14.83 -7.97
N TYR A 220 3.67 14.79 -8.06
CA TYR A 220 4.49 15.66 -8.87
C TYR A 220 5.21 14.83 -9.93
N PRO A 221 4.67 14.76 -11.17
CA PRO A 221 5.32 14.03 -12.24
C PRO A 221 6.67 14.66 -12.58
N ASP A 222 7.65 13.80 -12.91
CA ASP A 222 8.96 14.30 -13.36
C ASP A 222 8.85 15.02 -14.70
N PRO A 223 9.63 16.11 -14.89
CA PRO A 223 9.73 16.77 -16.17
C PRO A 223 10.18 15.80 -17.27
N SER A 224 9.56 15.88 -18.42
CA SER A 224 9.94 15.13 -19.61
C SER A 224 10.19 16.07 -20.78
N ARG A 225 10.79 15.55 -21.85
CA ARG A 225 11.00 16.36 -23.07
C ARG A 225 9.69 16.86 -23.68
N ALA A 226 8.62 16.05 -23.60
CA ALA A 226 7.30 16.43 -24.09
C ALA A 226 6.55 17.34 -23.12
N HIS A 227 6.79 17.22 -21.81
CA HIS A 227 6.16 17.99 -20.76
C HIS A 227 7.23 18.54 -19.79
N PRO A 228 7.90 19.66 -20.13
CA PRO A 228 8.99 20.22 -19.32
C PRO A 228 8.53 20.75 -17.95
N ARG A 229 7.25 21.04 -17.81
CA ARG A 229 6.62 21.54 -16.57
C ARG A 229 5.26 20.86 -16.39
N PRO A 230 5.23 19.59 -15.99
CA PRO A 230 3.97 18.89 -15.79
C PRO A 230 3.20 19.50 -14.61
N SER A 231 1.87 19.57 -14.73
CA SER A 231 1.02 20.01 -13.63
C SER A 231 0.96 18.93 -12.55
N PRO A 232 0.89 19.29 -11.27
CA PRO A 232 0.63 18.35 -10.20
C PRO A 232 -0.71 17.63 -10.40
N ILE A 233 -0.76 16.39 -9.94
CA ILE A 233 -1.97 15.55 -9.98
C ILE A 233 -2.52 15.49 -8.57
N GLU A 234 -3.75 15.95 -8.39
CA GLU A 234 -4.38 16.11 -7.09
C GLU A 234 -5.52 15.11 -6.91
N VAL A 235 -5.48 14.37 -5.80
CA VAL A 235 -6.53 13.42 -5.41
C VAL A 235 -7.14 13.91 -4.11
N ALA A 236 -8.34 14.49 -4.20
CA ALA A 236 -9.09 14.89 -3.02
C ALA A 236 -9.56 13.65 -2.23
N PRO A 237 -9.46 13.66 -0.89
CA PRO A 237 -9.94 12.57 -0.08
C PRO A 237 -11.47 12.48 -0.16
N GLN A 238 -11.97 11.32 -0.59
CA GLN A 238 -13.39 11.00 -0.65
C GLN A 238 -13.67 9.78 0.22
N ALA A 239 -14.68 9.88 1.09
CA ALA A 239 -15.06 8.76 1.93
C ALA A 239 -15.41 7.52 1.08
N GLY A 240 -14.74 6.42 1.38
CA GLY A 240 -14.91 5.14 0.70
C GLY A 240 -14.05 4.94 -0.55
N MET A 241 -13.25 5.89 -0.97
CA MET A 241 -12.33 5.73 -2.09
C MET A 241 -11.05 5.02 -1.64
N ALA A 242 -10.56 4.10 -2.46
CA ALA A 242 -9.20 3.58 -2.36
C ALA A 242 -8.31 4.18 -3.45
N LEU A 243 -7.09 4.51 -3.08
CA LEU A 243 -6.02 4.99 -3.95
C LEU A 243 -4.86 4.02 -3.87
N LEU A 244 -4.39 3.52 -5.00
CA LEU A 244 -3.13 2.80 -5.12
C LEU A 244 -2.14 3.69 -5.88
N HIS A 245 -0.95 3.86 -5.33
CA HIS A 245 0.12 4.54 -6.05
C HIS A 245 1.44 3.78 -5.92
N ARG A 246 2.24 3.85 -6.96
CA ARG A 246 3.51 3.15 -7.03
C ARG A 246 4.50 3.72 -6.01
N HIS A 247 5.32 2.84 -5.41
CA HIS A 247 6.40 3.25 -4.53
C HIS A 247 7.74 2.54 -4.86
N GLY A 248 8.79 2.83 -4.06
CA GLY A 248 10.15 2.36 -4.34
C GLY A 248 10.80 3.15 -5.48
N ASP A 249 11.62 2.51 -6.29
CA ASP A 249 12.41 3.15 -7.37
C ASP A 249 11.57 3.90 -8.41
N ARG A 250 10.29 3.57 -8.53
CA ARG A 250 9.35 4.20 -9.45
C ARG A 250 8.32 5.07 -8.74
N CYS A 251 8.58 5.42 -7.47
CA CYS A 251 7.72 6.31 -6.69
C CYS A 251 7.74 7.71 -7.27
N MET A 252 6.56 8.29 -7.50
CA MET A 252 6.44 9.69 -7.82
C MET A 252 6.54 10.53 -6.54
N LEU A 253 7.26 11.67 -6.59
CA LEU A 253 7.27 12.62 -5.49
C LEU A 253 5.84 12.99 -5.14
N HIS A 254 5.46 12.93 -3.87
CA HIS A 254 4.08 13.23 -3.46
C HIS A 254 4.02 13.81 -2.06
N GLU A 255 2.87 14.43 -1.75
CA GLU A 255 2.57 14.99 -0.43
C GLU A 255 1.12 14.74 -0.03
N GLY A 256 0.83 14.86 1.27
CA GLY A 256 -0.51 15.08 1.78
C GLY A 256 -0.66 16.53 2.17
N ARG A 257 -1.42 17.32 1.40
CA ARG A 257 -1.64 18.74 1.71
C ARG A 257 -2.31 18.94 3.06
N GLU A 258 -2.18 20.13 3.57
CA GLU A 258 -2.80 20.54 4.82
C GLU A 258 -4.32 20.37 4.78
N VAL A 259 -4.88 19.74 5.83
CA VAL A 259 -6.33 19.71 6.04
C VAL A 259 -6.78 21.09 6.54
N THR A 260 -7.67 21.72 5.80
CA THR A 260 -8.18 23.06 6.13
C THR A 260 -9.51 23.02 6.86
N GLY A 261 -10.25 21.90 6.78
CA GLY A 261 -11.51 21.69 7.49
C GLY A 261 -11.94 20.23 7.56
N GLY A 262 -12.52 19.84 8.67
CA GLY A 262 -12.86 18.44 8.96
C GLY A 262 -11.64 17.61 9.37
N GLU A 263 -11.70 16.30 9.18
CA GLU A 263 -10.63 15.35 9.47
C GLU A 263 -10.44 14.39 8.29
N LYS A 264 -9.19 14.08 7.97
CA LYS A 264 -8.81 13.04 6.99
C LYS A 264 -8.41 11.78 7.74
N TRP A 265 -9.24 10.74 7.65
CA TRP A 265 -8.94 9.42 8.19
C TRP A 265 -8.54 8.47 7.07
N VAL A 266 -7.43 7.77 7.25
CA VAL A 266 -6.87 6.87 6.24
C VAL A 266 -6.43 5.56 6.88
N ILE A 267 -6.81 4.43 6.25
CA ILE A 267 -6.17 3.13 6.46
C ILE A 267 -5.13 2.96 5.37
N ARG A 268 -3.87 2.70 5.74
CA ARG A 268 -2.79 2.41 4.81
C ARG A 268 -2.28 0.99 4.99
N SER A 269 -2.10 0.31 3.89
CA SER A 269 -1.27 -0.88 3.74
C SER A 269 -0.46 -0.75 2.44
N ASP A 270 0.27 -1.79 2.06
CA ASP A 270 1.01 -1.81 0.82
C ASP A 270 0.73 -3.14 0.10
N LEU A 271 0.69 -3.11 -1.23
CA LEU A 271 0.58 -4.31 -2.04
C LEU A 271 1.89 -5.09 -1.99
N VAL A 272 1.79 -6.37 -1.66
CA VAL A 272 2.91 -7.30 -1.61
C VAL A 272 2.93 -8.12 -2.89
N VAL A 273 4.09 -8.21 -3.51
CA VAL A 273 4.34 -9.02 -4.71
C VAL A 273 5.49 -9.99 -4.47
N GLU A 274 5.63 -10.98 -5.36
CA GLU A 274 6.79 -11.86 -5.38
C GLU A 274 8.11 -11.06 -5.43
N GLY A 275 9.11 -11.51 -4.67
CA GLY A 275 10.43 -10.89 -4.56
C GLY A 275 11.33 -11.15 -5.75
#